data_06a1a350e00a7d2f9d7134e456e23e97
#
_entry.id   06a1a350e00a7d2f9d7134e456e23e97
#
_cell.length_a   1.000
_cell.length_b   1.000
_cell.length_c   1.000
_cell.angle_alpha   90.00
_cell.angle_beta   90.00
_cell.angle_gamma   90.00
#
_symmetry.space_group_name_H-M   'P 1'
#
loop_
_entity.id
_entity.type
_entity.pdbx_description
1 polymer ?
#
loop_
_entity_poly.entity_id
_entity_poly.type
_entity_poly.pdbx_seq_one_letter_code
_entity_poly.pdbx_strand_id
1 'polypeptide(L)'
;MQPTLSDSDQILVNTHIYDFSSPTTGDIVVFDPVQSKRKQAIKRVIGLPGEKITLRDGMLYVNGDIRKEPYLKGLPHYLGLDEFSCQLEINQYFLLGDNRSHSTDSRAFGPIMENQIAGKALLRYWPVKRAVYRIK
;
A
#
# COMPACT_ATOMS: atom_id res chain seq x y z
N MET A 1 -3.78 -8.51 -1.11
CA MET A 1 -2.33 -8.20 -0.98
C MET A 1 -1.43 -9.33 -1.52
N GLN A 2 -1.98 -10.23 -2.32
CA GLN A 2 -1.15 -11.28 -2.98
C GLN A 2 -0.09 -10.65 -3.89
N PRO A 3 1.13 -11.20 -3.98
CA PRO A 3 1.54 -12.45 -3.34
C PRO A 3 2.01 -12.30 -1.88
N THR A 4 2.14 -11.08 -1.36
CA THR A 4 2.71 -10.82 -0.03
C THR A 4 1.84 -11.39 1.08
N LEU A 5 0.52 -11.15 1.01
CA LEU A 5 -0.48 -11.66 1.96
C LEU A 5 -1.63 -12.33 1.22
N SER A 6 -2.10 -13.46 1.74
CA SER A 6 -3.27 -14.21 1.27
C SER A 6 -4.46 -14.04 2.23
N ASP A 7 -5.67 -14.38 1.77
CA ASP A 7 -6.91 -14.15 2.52
C ASP A 7 -7.00 -14.91 3.86
N SER A 8 -6.26 -16.02 4.00
CA SER A 8 -6.18 -16.80 5.24
C SER A 8 -5.02 -16.42 6.16
N ASP A 9 -4.20 -15.46 5.77
CA ASP A 9 -3.06 -15.05 6.59
C ASP A 9 -3.55 -14.23 7.79
N GLN A 10 -3.04 -14.56 8.99
CA GLN A 10 -3.23 -13.75 10.18
C GLN A 10 -1.97 -12.92 10.43
N ILE A 11 -2.17 -11.65 10.63
CA ILE A 11 -1.10 -10.66 10.77
C ILE A 11 -1.19 -9.95 12.11
N LEU A 12 -0.04 -9.59 12.65
CA LEU A 12 0.05 -8.69 13.79
C LEU A 12 0.15 -7.25 13.27
N VAL A 13 -0.73 -6.39 13.77
CA VAL A 13 -0.76 -4.97 13.44
C VAL A 13 -0.36 -4.16 14.68
N ASN A 14 0.60 -3.25 14.53
CA ASN A 14 0.92 -2.27 15.57
C ASN A 14 0.12 -0.99 15.27
N THR A 15 -0.82 -0.67 16.14
CA THR A 15 -1.71 0.49 16.02
C THR A 15 -1.11 1.78 16.61
N HIS A 16 -0.03 1.67 17.38
CA HIS A 16 0.63 2.81 18.04
C HIS A 16 1.95 3.25 17.38
N ILE A 17 2.38 2.56 16.33
CA ILE A 17 3.68 2.85 15.71
C ILE A 17 3.73 4.26 15.14
N TYR A 18 2.60 4.73 14.63
CA TYR A 18 2.49 6.05 13.99
C TYR A 18 2.14 7.18 14.95
N ASP A 19 2.00 6.89 16.26
CA ASP A 19 1.95 7.91 17.30
C ASP A 19 3.32 8.61 17.48
N PHE A 20 4.41 7.94 17.06
CA PHE A 20 5.79 8.39 17.25
C PHE A 20 6.60 8.48 15.94
N SER A 21 6.03 8.08 14.82
CA SER A 21 6.69 8.09 13.51
C SER A 21 5.66 8.21 12.40
N SER A 22 6.05 8.67 11.23
CA SER A 22 5.18 8.68 10.06
C SER A 22 5.34 7.41 9.22
N PRO A 23 4.30 7.00 8.46
CA PRO A 23 4.41 5.91 7.49
C PRO A 23 5.53 6.16 6.47
N THR A 24 6.24 5.10 6.11
CA THR A 24 7.32 5.14 5.14
C THR A 24 7.00 4.30 3.90
N THR A 25 7.65 4.62 2.78
CA THR A 25 7.48 3.87 1.53
C THR A 25 7.78 2.38 1.74
N GLY A 26 6.87 1.54 1.28
CA GLY A 26 6.96 0.08 1.42
C GLY A 26 6.24 -0.48 2.65
N ASP A 27 5.85 0.35 3.62
CA ASP A 27 5.07 -0.10 4.77
C ASP A 27 3.74 -0.70 4.30
N ILE A 28 3.36 -1.82 4.91
CA ILE A 28 2.03 -2.38 4.74
C ILE A 28 1.17 -1.88 5.88
N VAL A 29 0.13 -1.13 5.53
CA VAL A 29 -0.73 -0.45 6.49
C VAL A 29 -2.16 -0.97 6.46
N VAL A 30 -2.78 -0.98 7.63
CA VAL A 30 -4.22 -1.15 7.79
C VAL A 30 -4.83 0.24 7.92
N PHE A 31 -5.89 0.51 7.18
CA PHE A 31 -6.54 1.81 7.17
C PHE A 31 -8.06 1.69 7.04
N ASP A 32 -8.76 2.76 7.39
CA ASP A 32 -10.21 2.86 7.31
C ASP A 32 -10.61 3.61 6.04
N PRO A 33 -11.12 2.91 5.00
CA PRO A 33 -11.59 3.58 3.78
C PRO A 33 -12.81 4.46 4.08
N VAL A 34 -12.80 5.70 3.62
CA VAL A 34 -13.91 6.69 3.83
C VAL A 34 -15.26 6.14 3.35
N GLN A 35 -15.27 5.31 2.32
CA GLN A 35 -16.49 4.76 1.72
C GLN A 35 -16.98 3.48 2.40
N SER A 36 -16.25 2.91 3.32
CA SER A 36 -16.59 1.63 3.97
C SER A 36 -16.66 1.80 5.49
N LYS A 37 -17.85 2.06 5.99
CA LYS A 37 -18.10 2.25 7.45
C LYS A 37 -17.80 1.03 8.33
N ARG A 38 -17.33 -0.10 7.79
CA ARG A 38 -17.26 -1.38 8.55
C ARG A 38 -16.09 -2.32 8.22
N LYS A 39 -15.21 -2.01 7.30
CA LYS A 39 -14.13 -2.94 6.93
C LYS A 39 -12.82 -2.19 6.72
N GLN A 40 -11.89 -2.45 7.61
CA GLN A 40 -10.51 -2.06 7.41
C GLN A 40 -9.95 -2.71 6.15
N ALA A 41 -9.10 -1.98 5.46
CA ALA A 41 -8.40 -2.47 4.28
C ALA A 41 -6.89 -2.49 4.54
N ILE A 42 -6.19 -3.36 3.82
CA ILE A 42 -4.74 -3.47 3.92
C ILE A 42 -4.11 -3.18 2.56
N LYS A 43 -3.15 -2.26 2.53
CA LYS A 43 -2.43 -1.82 1.33
C LYS A 43 -0.97 -1.49 1.66
N ARG A 44 -0.19 -1.29 0.61
CA ARG A 44 1.20 -0.83 0.72
C ARG A 44 1.30 0.66 0.48
N VAL A 45 2.07 1.35 1.30
CA VAL A 45 2.45 2.76 1.10
C VAL A 45 3.41 2.86 -0.08
N ILE A 46 3.01 3.61 -1.10
CA ILE A 46 3.77 3.82 -2.33
C ILE A 46 4.27 5.25 -2.41
N GLY A 47 3.43 6.22 -2.10
CA GLY A 47 3.76 7.64 -2.12
C GLY A 47 3.59 8.29 -0.76
N LEU A 48 4.48 9.22 -0.47
CA LEU A 48 4.55 10.02 0.75
C LEU A 48 4.06 11.44 0.52
N PRO A 49 3.73 12.20 1.58
CA PRO A 49 3.34 13.61 1.47
C PRO A 49 4.31 14.42 0.61
N GLY A 50 3.76 15.22 -0.31
CA GLY A 50 4.52 16.06 -1.22
C GLY A 50 5.08 15.37 -2.47
N GLU A 51 5.00 14.03 -2.56
CA GLU A 51 5.48 13.30 -3.75
C GLU A 51 4.46 13.35 -4.90
N LYS A 52 4.96 13.37 -6.14
CA LYS A 52 4.17 13.17 -7.35
C LYS A 52 4.28 11.71 -7.77
N ILE A 53 3.14 11.03 -7.82
CA ILE A 53 3.02 9.65 -8.28
C ILE A 53 2.56 9.64 -9.71
N THR A 54 3.26 8.92 -10.58
CA THR A 54 2.85 8.70 -11.98
C THR A 54 2.94 7.22 -12.30
N LEU A 55 1.88 6.68 -12.88
CA LEU A 55 1.81 5.33 -13.41
C LEU A 55 1.69 5.43 -14.93
N ARG A 56 2.67 4.95 -15.67
CA ARG A 56 2.64 4.91 -17.13
C ARG A 56 3.52 3.78 -17.65
N ASP A 57 3.22 3.28 -18.82
CA ASP A 57 4.00 2.22 -19.50
C ASP A 57 4.25 0.99 -18.60
N GLY A 58 3.29 0.68 -17.71
CA GLY A 58 3.41 -0.42 -16.76
C GLY A 58 4.37 -0.19 -15.61
N MET A 59 4.86 1.04 -15.42
CA MET A 59 5.86 1.42 -14.41
C MET A 59 5.35 2.48 -13.43
N LEU A 60 5.93 2.44 -12.22
CA LEU A 60 5.74 3.46 -11.19
C LEU A 60 6.87 4.48 -11.24
N TYR A 61 6.50 5.75 -11.26
CA TYR A 61 7.40 6.88 -11.11
C TYR A 61 7.03 7.67 -9.86
N VAL A 62 8.03 8.06 -9.09
CA VAL A 62 7.90 8.95 -7.93
C VAL A 62 8.79 10.16 -8.19
N ASN A 63 8.20 11.35 -8.25
CA ASN A 63 8.87 12.61 -8.60
C ASN A 63 9.63 12.54 -9.95
N GLY A 64 9.15 11.73 -10.89
CA GLY A 64 9.75 11.52 -12.20
C GLY A 64 10.76 10.37 -12.29
N ASP A 65 11.19 9.81 -11.17
CA ASP A 65 12.14 8.70 -11.13
C ASP A 65 11.44 7.36 -11.06
N ILE A 66 11.94 6.37 -11.83
CA ILE A 66 11.40 5.00 -11.80
C ILE A 66 11.64 4.38 -10.42
N ARG A 67 10.58 3.88 -9.81
CA ARG A 67 10.64 3.14 -8.55
C ARG A 67 10.58 1.63 -8.81
N LYS A 68 11.61 0.92 -8.39
CA LYS A 68 11.62 -0.57 -8.45
C LYS A 68 10.69 -1.16 -7.38
N GLU A 69 9.94 -2.19 -7.77
CA GLU A 69 8.94 -2.85 -6.93
C GLU A 69 9.20 -4.37 -6.82
N PRO A 70 10.29 -4.77 -6.12
CA PRO A 70 10.73 -6.17 -6.08
C PRO A 70 9.72 -7.12 -5.41
N TYR A 71 8.80 -6.60 -4.61
CA TYR A 71 7.74 -7.36 -3.96
C TYR A 71 6.66 -7.86 -4.93
N LEU A 72 6.57 -7.31 -6.13
CA LEU A 72 5.60 -7.75 -7.15
C LEU A 72 5.98 -9.08 -7.82
N LYS A 73 7.24 -9.50 -7.73
CA LYS A 73 7.74 -10.80 -8.19
C LYS A 73 7.33 -11.16 -9.63
N GLY A 74 7.39 -10.18 -10.55
CA GLY A 74 7.06 -10.38 -11.95
C GLY A 74 5.56 -10.47 -12.27
N LEU A 75 4.69 -10.15 -11.33
CA LEU A 75 3.26 -9.98 -11.62
C LEU A 75 3.05 -8.79 -12.58
N PRO A 76 1.99 -8.84 -13.41
CA PRO A 76 1.62 -7.70 -14.23
C PRO A 76 1.46 -6.44 -13.37
N HIS A 77 2.17 -5.36 -13.71
CA HIS A 77 2.18 -4.17 -12.86
C HIS A 77 0.93 -3.32 -13.09
N TYR A 78 0.81 -2.69 -14.24
CA TYR A 78 -0.24 -1.69 -14.50
C TYR A 78 -0.86 -1.87 -15.89
N LEU A 79 -1.17 -3.14 -16.28
CA LEU A 79 -1.73 -3.45 -17.59
C LEU A 79 -3.08 -2.74 -17.81
N GLY A 80 -3.20 -2.07 -18.95
CA GLY A 80 -4.46 -1.46 -19.40
C GLY A 80 -4.83 -0.16 -18.66
N LEU A 81 -3.91 0.45 -17.91
CA LEU A 81 -4.08 1.80 -17.39
C LEU A 81 -3.51 2.80 -18.41
N ASP A 82 -4.33 3.76 -18.77
CA ASP A 82 -3.83 5.03 -19.32
C ASP A 82 -2.92 5.71 -18.30
N GLU A 83 -2.19 6.72 -18.72
CA GLU A 83 -1.34 7.46 -17.80
C GLU A 83 -2.16 8.00 -16.63
N PHE A 84 -1.74 7.65 -15.40
CA PHE A 84 -2.31 8.17 -14.17
C PHE A 84 -1.28 9.03 -13.46
N SER A 85 -1.67 10.20 -12.98
CA SER A 85 -0.79 11.08 -12.19
C SER A 85 -1.55 11.69 -11.02
N CYS A 86 -0.90 11.73 -9.85
CA CYS A 86 -1.43 12.31 -8.63
C CYS A 86 -0.33 13.05 -7.88
N GLN A 87 -0.57 14.32 -7.55
CA GLN A 87 0.27 15.10 -6.63
C GLN A 87 -0.26 14.92 -5.22
N LEU A 88 0.58 14.45 -4.29
CA LEU A 88 0.19 14.28 -2.90
C LEU A 88 0.39 15.59 -2.13
N GLU A 89 -0.61 15.94 -1.34
CA GLU A 89 -0.57 17.07 -0.42
C GLU A 89 0.05 16.68 0.92
N ILE A 90 0.13 17.62 1.85
CA ILE A 90 0.57 17.39 3.22
C ILE A 90 -0.37 16.37 3.88
N ASN A 91 0.21 15.38 4.57
CA ASN A 91 -0.49 14.28 5.24
C ASN A 91 -1.26 13.33 4.32
N GLN A 92 -1.03 13.37 3.01
CA GLN A 92 -1.61 12.43 2.07
C GLN A 92 -0.62 11.32 1.70
N TYR A 93 -1.14 10.09 1.65
CA TYR A 93 -0.40 8.89 1.29
C TYR A 93 -1.08 8.19 0.11
N PHE A 94 -0.27 7.71 -0.82
CA PHE A 94 -0.76 6.91 -1.95
C PHE A 94 -0.54 5.44 -1.66
N LEU A 95 -1.62 4.68 -1.64
CA LEU A 95 -1.63 3.27 -1.29
C LEU A 95 -1.97 2.40 -2.48
N LEU A 96 -1.21 1.32 -2.70
CA LEU A 96 -1.51 0.31 -3.70
C LEU A 96 -1.58 -1.10 -3.10
N GLY A 97 -2.44 -1.93 -3.67
CA GLY A 97 -2.41 -3.37 -3.42
C GLY A 97 -1.29 -4.04 -4.21
N ASP A 98 -0.64 -5.06 -3.66
CA ASP A 98 0.40 -5.80 -4.37
C ASP A 98 -0.16 -6.58 -5.57
N ASN A 99 -1.42 -7.02 -5.49
CA ASN A 99 -2.13 -7.57 -6.66
C ASN A 99 -2.70 -6.42 -7.51
N ARG A 100 -1.85 -5.82 -8.34
CA ARG A 100 -2.13 -4.60 -9.11
C ARG A 100 -3.36 -4.67 -10.01
N SER A 101 -3.61 -5.84 -10.60
CA SER A 101 -4.73 -6.07 -11.51
C SER A 101 -6.06 -6.31 -10.78
N HIS A 102 -6.02 -6.68 -9.50
CA HIS A 102 -7.19 -7.03 -8.69
C HIS A 102 -7.21 -6.29 -7.36
N SER A 103 -6.95 -5.00 -7.38
CA SER A 103 -6.95 -4.17 -6.18
C SER A 103 -7.77 -2.90 -6.40
N THR A 104 -8.73 -2.66 -5.51
CA THR A 104 -9.32 -1.33 -5.34
C THR A 104 -8.44 -0.57 -4.35
N ASP A 105 -7.75 0.45 -4.83
CA ASP A 105 -6.75 1.20 -4.07
C ASP A 105 -6.73 2.68 -4.48
N SER A 106 -5.69 3.44 -4.16
CA SER A 106 -5.64 4.88 -4.42
C SER A 106 -5.81 5.29 -5.88
N ARG A 107 -5.66 4.36 -6.83
CA ARG A 107 -6.01 4.61 -8.23
C ARG A 107 -7.51 4.84 -8.43
N ALA A 108 -8.34 4.23 -7.57
CA ALA A 108 -9.80 4.32 -7.65
C ALA A 108 -10.39 5.33 -6.66
N PHE A 109 -9.89 5.38 -5.42
CA PHE A 109 -10.47 6.23 -4.37
C PHE A 109 -9.61 7.46 -4.01
N GLY A 110 -8.47 7.65 -4.68
CA GLY A 110 -7.56 8.75 -4.39
C GLY A 110 -6.60 8.49 -3.22
N PRO A 111 -5.74 9.46 -2.88
CA PRO A 111 -4.89 9.38 -1.71
C PRO A 111 -5.71 9.35 -0.43
N ILE A 112 -5.14 8.80 0.64
CA ILE A 112 -5.72 8.79 1.97
C ILE A 112 -4.97 9.72 2.90
N MET A 113 -5.66 10.21 3.92
CA MET A 113 -5.05 11.04 4.97
C MET A 113 -4.37 10.16 6.03
N GLU A 114 -3.32 10.68 6.67
CA GLU A 114 -2.57 9.96 7.72
C GLU A 114 -3.47 9.46 8.84
N ASN A 115 -4.44 10.26 9.27
CA ASN A 115 -5.38 9.91 10.35
C ASN A 115 -6.34 8.76 10.00
N GLN A 116 -6.39 8.31 8.75
CA GLN A 116 -7.13 7.13 8.33
C GLN A 116 -6.31 5.84 8.47
N ILE A 117 -5.00 5.94 8.70
CA ILE A 117 -4.11 4.80 8.89
C ILE A 117 -4.25 4.30 10.33
N ALA A 118 -4.83 3.11 10.49
CA ALA A 118 -5.05 2.49 11.79
C ALA A 118 -3.79 1.83 12.37
N GLY A 119 -2.82 1.47 11.53
CA GLY A 119 -1.56 0.87 12.00
C GLY A 119 -0.77 0.18 10.91
N LYS A 120 0.39 -0.36 11.31
CA LYS A 120 1.34 -1.06 10.44
C LYS A 120 1.31 -2.56 10.66
N ALA A 121 1.22 -3.33 9.58
CA ALA A 121 1.39 -4.77 9.61
C ALA A 121 2.87 -5.12 9.84
N LEU A 122 3.17 -5.79 10.94
CA LEU A 122 4.54 -6.11 11.34
C LEU A 122 4.98 -7.48 10.88
N LEU A 123 4.16 -8.49 11.16
CA LEU A 123 4.48 -9.88 10.88
C LEU A 123 3.24 -10.68 10.54
N ARG A 124 3.43 -11.73 9.76
CA ARG A 124 2.46 -12.80 9.56
C ARG A 124 2.83 -13.95 10.47
N TYR A 125 1.91 -14.35 11.35
CA TYR A 125 2.16 -15.44 12.31
C TYR A 125 1.39 -16.72 11.96
N TRP A 126 0.38 -16.63 11.10
CA TRP A 126 -0.39 -17.80 10.65
C TRP A 126 -0.65 -17.74 9.14
N PRO A 127 -0.64 -18.87 8.42
CA PRO A 127 -0.28 -20.22 8.91
C PRO A 127 1.22 -20.35 9.22
N VAL A 128 1.58 -21.16 10.21
CA VAL A 128 2.96 -21.27 10.72
C VAL A 128 3.98 -21.59 9.63
N LYS A 129 3.60 -22.42 8.65
CA LYS A 129 4.46 -22.74 7.48
C LYS A 129 4.82 -21.51 6.61
N ARG A 130 4.08 -20.42 6.74
CA ARG A 130 4.26 -19.15 6.02
C ARG A 130 4.59 -17.98 6.95
N ALA A 131 4.83 -18.28 8.24
CA ALA A 131 5.16 -17.25 9.21
C ALA A 131 6.41 -16.47 8.80
N VAL A 132 6.33 -15.14 8.83
CA VAL A 132 7.42 -14.22 8.48
C VAL A 132 7.49 -13.15 9.55
N TYR A 133 8.67 -13.00 10.14
CA TYR A 133 8.91 -12.03 11.23
C TYR A 133 8.81 -10.56 10.80
N ARG A 134 8.93 -10.29 9.51
CA ARG A 134 8.79 -8.93 8.97
C ARG A 134 8.18 -9.00 7.58
N ILE A 135 7.02 -8.37 7.43
CA ILE A 135 6.39 -8.22 6.13
C ILE A 135 7.05 -7.01 5.44
N LYS A 136 7.61 -7.25 4.25
CA LYS A 136 8.24 -6.22 3.42
C LYS A 136 7.57 -6.14 2.07
#